data_769dc0249d0ea4f846b2c361e51cccce
#
_entry.id   769dc0249d0ea4f846b2c361e51cccce
#
_cell.length_a   1.000
_cell.length_b   1.000
_cell.length_c   1.000
_cell.angle_alpha   90.00
_cell.angle_beta   90.00
_cell.angle_gamma   90.00
#
_symmetry.space_group_name_H-M   'P 1'
#
loop_
_entity.id
_entity.type
_entity.pdbx_description
1 polymer ?
#
loop_
_entity_poly.entity_id
_entity_poly.type
_entity_poly.pdbx_seq_one_letter_code
_entity_poly.pdbx_strand_id
1 'polypeptide(L)'
;MVNSDAYKALLALVLQHNKEMSATEVCRSTWAMATLRSEPSRSVTVALSHVWLTDHLETATLLDNSQTLWSLGSIYSRSNDAASLDTVTALLKRCREQIADGRRNNKDIDKYVFLTSLVA
;
A
#
# COMPACT_ATOMS: atom_id res chain seq x y z
N MET A 1 -0.45 -22.95 -3.95
CA MET A 1 0.96 -22.50 -4.06
C MET A 1 1.13 -21.64 -5.30
N VAL A 2 1.77 -20.49 -5.18
CA VAL A 2 1.98 -19.59 -6.31
C VAL A 2 3.04 -20.17 -7.22
N ASN A 3 2.76 -20.21 -8.54
CA ASN A 3 3.75 -20.62 -9.53
C ASN A 3 4.90 -19.61 -9.52
N SER A 4 6.08 -20.07 -9.15
CA SER A 4 7.26 -19.24 -8.96
C SER A 4 7.65 -18.45 -10.21
N ASP A 5 7.59 -19.09 -11.38
CA ASP A 5 7.98 -18.44 -12.63
C ASP A 5 6.96 -17.41 -13.10
N ALA A 6 5.68 -17.72 -12.99
CA ALA A 6 4.60 -16.79 -13.31
C ALA A 6 4.64 -15.59 -12.36
N TYR A 7 4.86 -15.84 -11.08
CA TYR A 7 4.95 -14.78 -10.07
C TYR A 7 6.13 -13.84 -10.34
N LYS A 8 7.30 -14.42 -10.65
CA LYS A 8 8.49 -13.62 -10.99
C LYS A 8 8.28 -12.77 -12.25
N ALA A 9 7.63 -13.34 -13.25
CA ALA A 9 7.31 -12.60 -14.47
C ALA A 9 6.36 -11.43 -14.18
N LEU A 10 5.35 -11.65 -13.34
CA LEU A 10 4.42 -10.61 -12.93
C LEU A 10 5.14 -9.49 -12.16
N LEU A 11 6.02 -9.84 -11.22
CA LEU A 11 6.79 -8.85 -10.48
C LEU A 11 7.70 -8.03 -11.40
N ALA A 12 8.29 -8.67 -12.41
CA ALA A 12 9.12 -7.95 -13.39
C ALA A 12 8.31 -6.93 -14.17
N LEU A 13 7.07 -7.27 -14.57
CA LEU A 13 6.18 -6.34 -15.25
C LEU A 13 5.77 -5.17 -14.33
N VAL A 14 5.47 -5.46 -13.07
CA VAL A 14 5.15 -4.42 -12.10
C VAL A 14 6.34 -3.47 -11.93
N LEU A 15 7.53 -4.00 -11.79
CA LEU A 15 8.75 -3.18 -11.65
C LEU A 15 8.99 -2.30 -12.87
N GLN A 16 8.73 -2.83 -14.07
CA GLN A 16 8.92 -2.10 -15.31
C GLN A 16 7.89 -0.97 -15.49
N HIS A 17 6.64 -1.19 -15.08
CA HIS A 17 5.53 -0.30 -15.38
C HIS A 17 4.96 0.44 -14.16
N ASN A 18 5.60 0.36 -13.00
CA ASN A 18 5.02 0.92 -11.76
C ASN A 18 4.68 2.41 -11.86
N LYS A 19 5.45 3.18 -12.60
CA LYS A 19 5.23 4.63 -12.74
C LYS A 19 4.00 4.96 -13.59
N GLU A 20 3.56 4.04 -14.43
CA GLU A 20 2.39 4.20 -15.29
C GLU A 20 1.12 3.69 -14.64
N MET A 21 1.23 3.00 -13.51
CA MET A 21 0.09 2.41 -12.81
C MET A 21 -0.71 3.47 -12.05
N SER A 22 -2.04 3.35 -12.09
CA SER A 22 -2.92 4.18 -11.30
C SER A 22 -2.81 3.84 -9.81
N ALA A 23 -3.33 4.72 -8.95
CA ALA A 23 -3.38 4.45 -7.52
C ALA A 23 -4.09 3.13 -7.21
N THR A 24 -5.21 2.86 -7.86
CA THR A 24 -5.96 1.62 -7.68
C THR A 24 -5.13 0.40 -8.08
N GLU A 25 -4.42 0.48 -9.19
CA GLU A 25 -3.57 -0.62 -9.67
C GLU A 25 -2.41 -0.90 -8.71
N VAL A 26 -1.74 0.14 -8.23
CA VAL A 26 -0.66 -0.01 -7.24
C VAL A 26 -1.20 -0.59 -5.94
N CYS A 27 -2.32 -0.07 -5.46
CA CYS A 27 -2.97 -0.53 -4.24
C CYS A 27 -3.34 -2.02 -4.33
N ARG A 28 -3.95 -2.43 -5.42
CA ARG A 28 -4.34 -3.83 -5.63
C ARG A 28 -3.14 -4.75 -5.78
N SER A 29 -2.09 -4.29 -6.44
CA SER A 29 -0.86 -5.06 -6.60
C SER A 29 -0.18 -5.31 -5.25
N THR A 30 -0.06 -4.28 -4.41
CA THR A 30 0.52 -4.43 -3.07
C THR A 30 -0.34 -5.33 -2.19
N TRP A 31 -1.66 -5.18 -2.28
CA TRP A 31 -2.58 -6.03 -1.53
C TRP A 31 -2.45 -7.49 -1.93
N ALA A 32 -2.37 -7.77 -3.23
CA ALA A 32 -2.21 -9.14 -3.72
C ALA A 32 -0.92 -9.76 -3.20
N MET A 33 0.19 -9.02 -3.23
CA MET A 33 1.47 -9.51 -2.71
C MET A 33 1.40 -9.78 -1.20
N ALA A 34 0.74 -8.90 -0.45
CA ALA A 34 0.58 -9.07 0.99
C ALA A 34 -0.28 -10.30 1.31
N THR A 35 -1.38 -10.49 0.56
CA THR A 35 -2.33 -11.58 0.77
C THR A 35 -1.74 -12.94 0.42
N LEU A 36 -0.99 -13.01 -0.68
CA LEU A 36 -0.35 -14.25 -1.14
C LEU A 36 0.79 -14.69 -0.21
N ARG A 37 1.24 -13.81 0.66
CA ARG A 37 2.37 -14.07 1.56
C ARG A 37 3.64 -14.50 0.84
N SER A 38 3.71 -14.22 -0.45
CA SER A 38 4.93 -14.38 -1.20
C SER A 38 5.78 -13.15 -1.00
N GLU A 39 7.05 -13.33 -0.65
CA GLU A 39 7.93 -12.19 -0.50
C GLU A 39 8.28 -11.64 -1.87
N PRO A 40 7.83 -10.43 -2.21
CA PRO A 40 8.31 -9.78 -3.42
C PRO A 40 9.78 -9.42 -3.23
N SER A 41 10.50 -9.29 -4.34
CA SER A 41 11.86 -8.78 -4.24
C SER A 41 11.84 -7.39 -3.62
N ARG A 42 12.90 -7.04 -2.92
CA ARG A 42 13.03 -5.71 -2.32
C ARG A 42 12.87 -4.62 -3.37
N SER A 43 13.38 -4.85 -4.58
CA SER A 43 13.29 -3.88 -5.68
C SER A 43 11.84 -3.53 -6.00
N VAL A 44 10.96 -4.53 -6.06
CA VAL A 44 9.54 -4.31 -6.34
C VAL A 44 8.86 -3.54 -5.21
N THR A 45 9.11 -3.95 -3.97
CA THR A 45 8.49 -3.31 -2.81
C THR A 45 8.94 -1.85 -2.67
N VAL A 46 10.23 -1.59 -2.85
CA VAL A 46 10.78 -0.24 -2.81
C VAL A 46 10.19 0.61 -3.93
N ALA A 47 10.09 0.07 -5.15
CA ALA A 47 9.53 0.79 -6.29
C ALA A 47 8.06 1.16 -6.06
N LEU A 48 7.25 0.22 -5.57
CA LEU A 48 5.84 0.46 -5.29
C LEU A 48 5.65 1.47 -4.15
N SER A 49 6.47 1.38 -3.11
CA SER A 49 6.45 2.33 -2.01
C SER A 49 6.80 3.74 -2.49
N HIS A 50 7.84 3.84 -3.31
CA HIS A 50 8.29 5.12 -3.83
C HIS A 50 7.24 5.77 -4.74
N VAL A 51 6.66 5.01 -5.67
CA VAL A 51 5.64 5.55 -6.56
C VAL A 51 4.38 5.94 -5.79
N TRP A 52 4.02 5.19 -4.75
CA TRP A 52 2.89 5.57 -3.92
C TRP A 52 3.11 6.90 -3.22
N LEU A 53 4.26 7.05 -2.56
CA LEU A 53 4.58 8.27 -1.83
C LEU A 53 4.70 9.48 -2.74
N THR A 54 5.25 9.28 -3.94
CA THR A 54 5.52 10.38 -4.87
C THR A 54 4.29 10.79 -5.67
N ASP A 55 3.54 9.81 -6.18
CA ASP A 55 2.52 10.06 -7.17
C ASP A 55 1.08 9.93 -6.66
N HIS A 56 0.86 9.18 -5.58
CA HIS A 56 -0.50 8.79 -5.17
C HIS A 56 -0.90 9.23 -3.77
N LEU A 57 0.04 9.39 -2.86
CA LEU A 57 -0.25 9.62 -1.44
C LEU A 57 -1.23 10.78 -1.22
N GLU A 58 -1.00 11.91 -1.88
CA GLU A 58 -1.78 13.12 -1.67
C GLU A 58 -3.14 13.09 -2.37
N THR A 59 -3.26 12.34 -3.46
CA THR A 59 -4.48 12.32 -4.29
C THR A 59 -5.33 11.08 -4.09
N ALA A 60 -4.77 10.00 -3.51
CA ALA A 60 -5.49 8.76 -3.28
C ALA A 60 -6.59 8.94 -2.23
N THR A 61 -7.63 8.11 -2.34
CA THR A 61 -8.70 8.10 -1.35
C THR A 61 -8.18 7.56 -0.01
N LEU A 62 -8.91 7.87 1.06
CA LEU A 62 -8.59 7.32 2.37
C LEU A 62 -8.61 5.79 2.36
N LEU A 63 -9.57 5.20 1.64
CA LEU A 63 -9.66 3.74 1.52
C LEU A 63 -8.40 3.16 0.88
N ASP A 64 -7.95 3.74 -0.23
CA ASP A 64 -6.76 3.27 -0.93
C ASP A 64 -5.49 3.49 -0.10
N ASN A 65 -5.36 4.62 0.58
CA ASN A 65 -4.24 4.87 1.48
C ASN A 65 -4.23 3.87 2.64
N SER A 66 -5.38 3.60 3.24
CA SER A 66 -5.51 2.66 4.35
C SER A 66 -5.17 1.24 3.93
N GLN A 67 -5.66 0.82 2.77
CA GLN A 67 -5.38 -0.51 2.24
C GLN A 67 -3.90 -0.67 1.87
N THR A 68 -3.30 0.35 1.29
CA THR A 68 -1.87 0.35 0.97
C THR A 68 -1.03 0.32 2.24
N LEU A 69 -1.44 1.05 3.27
CA LEU A 69 -0.78 1.03 4.58
C LEU A 69 -0.78 -0.39 5.16
N TRP A 70 -1.92 -1.06 5.15
CA TRP A 70 -2.02 -2.44 5.64
C TRP A 70 -1.11 -3.38 4.83
N SER A 71 -1.17 -3.25 3.50
CA SER A 71 -0.43 -4.15 2.60
C SER A 71 1.08 -3.99 2.76
N LEU A 72 1.57 -2.76 2.69
CA LEU A 72 3.01 -2.49 2.84
C LEU A 72 3.48 -2.80 4.25
N GLY A 73 2.68 -2.46 5.26
CA GLY A 73 2.99 -2.80 6.63
C GLY A 73 3.13 -4.30 6.84
N SER A 74 2.24 -5.10 6.25
CA SER A 74 2.30 -6.56 6.31
C SER A 74 3.56 -7.10 5.62
N ILE A 75 3.87 -6.61 4.43
CA ILE A 75 5.06 -7.03 3.69
C ILE A 75 6.33 -6.69 4.47
N TYR A 76 6.42 -5.47 4.96
CA TYR A 76 7.60 -5.00 5.66
C TYR A 76 7.79 -5.68 7.03
N SER A 77 6.70 -5.99 7.73
CA SER A 77 6.81 -6.69 9.01
C SER A 77 7.42 -8.07 8.85
N ARG A 78 7.19 -8.72 7.71
CA ARG A 78 7.77 -10.03 7.39
C ARG A 78 9.23 -9.94 6.97
N SER A 79 9.59 -8.87 6.27
CA SER A 79 10.96 -8.69 5.76
C SER A 79 11.91 -8.05 6.78
N ASN A 80 11.37 -7.46 7.85
CA ASN A 80 12.15 -6.79 8.89
C ASN A 80 13.08 -5.71 8.32
N ASP A 81 12.58 -4.93 7.37
CA ASP A 81 13.34 -3.88 6.68
C ASP A 81 13.11 -2.52 7.36
N ALA A 82 14.17 -1.95 7.91
CA ALA A 82 14.11 -0.67 8.59
C ALA A 82 13.75 0.50 7.66
N ALA A 83 14.08 0.42 6.38
CA ALA A 83 13.75 1.47 5.40
C ALA A 83 12.24 1.61 5.19
N SER A 84 11.47 0.60 5.56
CA SER A 84 10.03 0.59 5.47
C SER A 84 9.34 1.57 6.43
N LEU A 85 10.04 1.94 7.49
CA LEU A 85 9.45 2.76 8.55
C LEU A 85 9.01 4.13 8.04
N ASP A 86 9.79 4.73 7.15
CA ASP A 86 9.45 6.03 6.56
C ASP A 86 8.18 5.96 5.74
N THR A 87 8.00 4.89 4.96
CA THR A 87 6.80 4.69 4.14
C THR A 87 5.56 4.51 5.02
N VAL A 88 5.67 3.65 6.02
CA VAL A 88 4.56 3.39 6.94
C VAL A 88 4.19 4.66 7.71
N THR A 89 5.17 5.41 8.17
CA THR A 89 4.96 6.67 8.90
C THR A 89 4.25 7.71 8.03
N ALA A 90 4.68 7.87 6.78
CA ALA A 90 4.05 8.80 5.86
C ALA A 90 2.59 8.42 5.55
N LEU A 91 2.34 7.14 5.32
CA LEU A 91 0.98 6.64 5.09
C LEU A 91 0.09 6.83 6.30
N LEU A 92 0.61 6.53 7.48
CA LEU A 92 -0.15 6.70 8.73
C LEU A 92 -0.52 8.17 8.96
N LYS A 93 0.44 9.06 8.74
CA LYS A 93 0.19 10.50 8.84
C LYS A 93 -0.89 10.96 7.87
N ARG A 94 -0.80 10.52 6.61
CA ARG A 94 -1.78 10.92 5.59
C ARG A 94 -3.17 10.39 5.92
N CYS A 95 -3.28 9.14 6.38
CA CYS A 95 -4.56 8.58 6.80
C CYS A 95 -5.18 9.38 7.95
N ARG A 96 -4.38 9.79 8.91
CA ARG A 96 -4.85 10.62 10.02
C ARG A 96 -5.38 11.98 9.54
N GLU A 97 -4.69 12.60 8.60
CA GLU A 97 -5.14 13.86 8.01
C GLU A 97 -6.48 13.68 7.29
N GLN A 98 -6.62 12.62 6.52
CA GLN A 98 -7.85 12.32 5.80
C GLN A 98 -9.01 11.98 6.75
N ILE A 99 -8.74 11.29 7.84
CA ILE A 99 -9.75 11.02 8.87
C ILE A 99 -10.24 12.34 9.50
N ALA A 100 -9.33 13.24 9.84
CA ALA A 100 -9.67 14.53 10.42
C ALA A 100 -10.54 15.34 9.45
N ASP A 101 -10.19 15.36 8.18
CA ASP A 101 -10.97 16.04 7.15
C ASP A 101 -12.33 15.39 6.95
N GLY A 102 -12.38 14.05 6.97
CA GLY A 102 -13.62 13.30 6.84
C GLY A 102 -14.61 13.56 7.98
N ARG A 103 -14.10 13.69 9.20
CA ARG A 103 -14.94 14.00 10.36
C ARG A 103 -15.59 15.37 10.27
N ARG A 104 -14.94 16.30 9.60
CA ARG A 104 -15.51 17.64 9.37
C ARG A 104 -16.60 17.62 8.31
N ASN A 105 -16.42 16.76 7.29
CA ASN A 105 -17.22 16.82 6.07
C ASN A 105 -18.23 15.67 5.92
N ASN A 106 -17.94 14.48 6.47
CA ASN A 106 -18.79 13.30 6.30
C ASN A 106 -18.48 12.25 7.37
N LYS A 107 -19.45 12.03 8.26
CA LYS A 107 -19.30 11.09 9.38
C LYS A 107 -19.29 9.62 8.94
N ASP A 108 -19.81 9.30 7.76
CA ASP A 108 -19.89 7.91 7.29
C ASP A 108 -18.54 7.35 6.93
N ILE A 109 -17.60 8.19 6.52
CA ILE A 109 -16.23 7.77 6.19
C ILE A 109 -15.51 7.21 7.41
N ASP A 110 -15.81 7.73 8.60
CA ASP A 110 -15.17 7.31 9.85
C ASP A 110 -15.35 5.81 10.14
N LYS A 111 -16.51 5.24 9.81
CA LYS A 111 -16.77 3.83 10.04
C LYS A 111 -15.85 2.92 9.24
N TYR A 112 -15.66 3.22 7.96
CA TYR A 112 -14.80 2.42 7.09
C TYR A 112 -13.34 2.50 7.51
N VAL A 113 -12.88 3.69 7.84
CA VAL A 113 -11.50 3.88 8.26
C VAL A 113 -11.22 3.19 9.58
N PHE A 114 -12.13 3.31 10.52
CA PHE A 114 -12.00 2.66 11.83
C PHE A 114 -11.91 1.15 11.69
N LEU A 115 -12.79 0.56 10.88
CA LEU A 115 -12.80 -0.89 10.64
C LEU A 115 -11.51 -1.34 9.94
N THR A 116 -11.06 -0.59 8.95
CA THR A 116 -9.82 -0.90 8.23
C THR A 116 -8.61 -0.82 9.15
N SER A 117 -8.57 0.17 10.03
CA SER A 117 -7.48 0.34 10.98
C SER A 117 -7.40 -0.78 12.00
N LEU A 118 -8.54 -1.33 12.41
CA LEU A 118 -8.58 -2.45 13.36
C LEU A 118 -8.04 -3.74 12.77
N VAL A 119 -8.13 -3.90 11.45
CA VAL A 119 -7.65 -5.10 10.76
C VAL A 119 -6.14 -5.02 10.48
N ALA A 120 -5.58 -3.84 10.47
CA ALA A 120 -4.16 -3.61 10.18
C ALA A 120 -3.23 -4.05 11.37
#